data_fb3062aff1d09625de0e53a5f8b6c59f
#
_entry.id   fb3062aff1d09625de0e53a5f8b6c59f
#
_cell.length_a   1.000
_cell.length_b   1.000
_cell.length_c   1.000
_cell.angle_alpha   90.00
_cell.angle_beta   90.00
_cell.angle_gamma   90.00
#
_symmetry.space_group_name_H-M   'P 1'
#
loop_
_entity.id
_entity.type
_entity.pdbx_description
1 polymer ?
#
loop_
_entity_poly.entity_id
_entity_poly.type
_entity_poly.pdbx_seq_one_letter_code
_entity_poly.pdbx_strand_id
1 'polypeptide(L)'
;MSGIFNSELDSILEGTSRSFYLSLKELPRAIRPQVSLLYMLARTSDTIADSEGGEPKELLEALESYDDFTQGRSSDAPALSSFSQFQTNKSEGLLLKNVETVVSRIEGFSDSDQEAIRSCLGIIISGQILDLNRFSLAEEDLASIEKNDELDDYAYRVAGSVGEFWTRMSLTHLFKLDSEKEKELFEKGIRFGKSLQMINILRDIPSDLALGRCYIPRKSLEEHKLSPQDLLDKSKMESFRPLYDEYLDLTSKYLESAIQYIEMIPHSQFRLRGSCMLPVIIGKRTVSLLRGRNVLDRKDRIKIDRSEIKEVVKQVVMAVPFKGSSKRLLRD
;
A
#
# COMPACT_ATOMS: atom_id res chain seq x y z
N MET A 1 -26.72 -1.73 8.32
CA MET A 1 -25.45 -1.67 9.08
C MET A 1 -25.09 -0.19 9.20
N SER A 2 -24.73 0.30 10.39
CA SER A 2 -24.26 1.68 10.54
C SER A 2 -22.99 1.86 9.70
N GLY A 3 -22.88 2.97 8.96
CA GLY A 3 -21.67 3.35 8.23
C GLY A 3 -20.46 3.51 9.17
N ILE A 4 -19.28 3.70 8.57
CA ILE A 4 -18.05 3.96 9.34
C ILE A 4 -18.02 5.43 9.77
N PHE A 5 -18.47 6.31 8.89
CA PHE A 5 -18.55 7.75 9.08
C PHE A 5 -20.00 8.24 8.87
N ASN A 6 -20.22 9.14 7.94
CA ASN A 6 -21.53 9.51 7.42
C ASN A 6 -21.76 8.90 6.04
N SER A 7 -22.98 9.00 5.50
CA SER A 7 -23.32 8.38 4.21
C SER A 7 -22.48 8.87 3.04
N GLU A 8 -22.03 10.12 3.06
CA GLU A 8 -21.21 10.71 1.99
C GLU A 8 -19.77 10.17 2.03
N LEU A 9 -19.11 10.26 3.19
CA LEU A 9 -17.75 9.74 3.35
C LEU A 9 -17.67 8.22 3.17
N ASP A 10 -18.70 7.48 3.62
CA ASP A 10 -18.78 6.03 3.40
C ASP A 10 -18.89 5.70 1.91
N SER A 11 -19.64 6.51 1.12
CA SER A 11 -19.73 6.34 -0.34
C SER A 11 -18.40 6.65 -1.04
N ILE A 12 -17.71 7.70 -0.61
CA ILE A 12 -16.37 8.04 -1.12
C ILE A 12 -15.38 6.91 -0.79
N LEU A 13 -15.37 6.43 0.45
CA LEU A 13 -14.52 5.32 0.89
C LEU A 13 -14.77 4.06 0.07
N GLU A 14 -16.03 3.68 -0.17
CA GLU A 14 -16.37 2.53 -1.00
C GLU A 14 -15.90 2.70 -2.45
N GLY A 15 -16.12 3.87 -3.03
CA GLY A 15 -15.78 4.16 -4.42
C GLY A 15 -14.27 4.28 -4.68
N THR A 16 -13.48 4.67 -3.67
CA THR A 16 -12.01 4.78 -3.78
C THR A 16 -11.29 3.49 -3.40
N SER A 17 -11.81 2.71 -2.43
CA SER A 17 -11.11 1.53 -1.89
C SER A 17 -11.39 0.22 -2.64
N ARG A 18 -12.41 0.17 -3.49
CA ARG A 18 -12.73 -1.00 -4.34
C ARG A 18 -12.69 -2.35 -3.57
N SER A 19 -11.77 -3.24 -3.93
CA SER A 19 -11.63 -4.55 -3.26
C SER A 19 -11.17 -4.45 -1.80
N PHE A 20 -10.42 -3.42 -1.44
CA PHE A 20 -9.97 -3.20 -0.07
C PHE A 20 -11.11 -2.81 0.88
N TYR A 21 -12.21 -2.25 0.37
CA TYR A 21 -13.40 -1.94 1.16
C TYR A 21 -13.97 -3.14 1.93
N LEU A 22 -13.91 -4.32 1.32
CA LEU A 22 -14.33 -5.55 2.01
C LEU A 22 -13.48 -5.83 3.24
N SER A 23 -12.16 -5.65 3.13
CA SER A 23 -11.23 -5.80 4.27
C SER A 23 -11.53 -4.76 5.35
N LEU A 24 -11.76 -3.50 4.99
CA LEU A 24 -12.12 -2.43 5.93
C LEU A 24 -13.43 -2.73 6.68
N LYS A 25 -14.45 -3.21 5.97
CA LYS A 25 -15.74 -3.59 6.60
C LYS A 25 -15.62 -4.73 7.60
N GLU A 26 -14.71 -5.66 7.35
CA GLU A 26 -14.50 -6.81 8.22
C GLU A 26 -13.62 -6.51 9.43
N LEU A 27 -12.94 -5.36 9.48
CA LEU A 27 -12.17 -4.96 10.65
C LEU A 27 -13.00 -4.90 11.94
N PRO A 28 -12.39 -5.21 13.09
CA PRO A 28 -12.99 -4.94 14.40
C PRO A 28 -13.41 -3.47 14.53
N ARG A 29 -14.58 -3.25 15.12
CA ARG A 29 -15.16 -1.89 15.23
C ARG A 29 -14.24 -0.90 15.95
N ALA A 30 -13.39 -1.39 16.87
CA ALA A 30 -12.51 -0.55 17.68
C ALA A 30 -11.38 0.12 16.88
N ILE A 31 -10.97 -0.44 15.73
CA ILE A 31 -9.88 0.11 14.91
C ILE A 31 -10.34 0.50 13.50
N ARG A 32 -11.55 0.09 13.10
CA ARG A 32 -12.07 0.33 11.75
C ARG A 32 -12.10 1.81 11.37
N PRO A 33 -12.60 2.74 12.23
CA PRO A 33 -12.63 4.15 11.89
C PRO A 33 -11.24 4.74 11.66
N GLN A 34 -10.26 4.44 12.51
CA GLN A 34 -8.88 4.93 12.40
C GLN A 34 -8.22 4.46 11.11
N VAL A 35 -8.31 3.15 10.82
CA VAL A 35 -7.74 2.56 9.59
C VAL A 35 -8.43 3.10 8.34
N SER A 36 -9.76 3.27 8.38
CA SER A 36 -10.52 3.80 7.25
C SER A 36 -10.19 5.26 7.00
N LEU A 37 -10.00 6.06 8.05
CA LEU A 37 -9.59 7.46 7.91
C LEU A 37 -8.19 7.56 7.32
N LEU A 38 -7.20 6.82 7.87
CA LEU A 38 -5.85 6.82 7.31
C LEU A 38 -5.87 6.41 5.83
N TYR A 39 -6.68 5.40 5.46
CA TYR A 39 -6.82 5.02 4.06
C TYR A 39 -7.33 6.16 3.17
N MET A 40 -8.36 6.90 3.61
CA MET A 40 -8.88 8.05 2.86
C MET A 40 -7.84 9.15 2.72
N LEU A 41 -7.13 9.47 3.80
CA LEU A 41 -6.07 10.49 3.81
C LEU A 41 -4.91 10.09 2.87
N ALA A 42 -4.45 8.85 2.94
CA ALA A 42 -3.41 8.33 2.05
C ALA A 42 -3.88 8.28 0.59
N ARG A 43 -5.16 7.91 0.34
CA ARG A 43 -5.73 7.96 -1.00
C ARG A 43 -5.80 9.38 -1.56
N THR A 44 -6.04 10.38 -0.69
CA THR A 44 -5.99 11.80 -1.10
C THR A 44 -4.58 12.14 -1.60
N SER A 45 -3.54 11.80 -0.86
CA SER A 45 -2.16 12.08 -1.27
C SER A 45 -1.76 11.32 -2.54
N ASP A 46 -2.15 10.03 -2.68
CA ASP A 46 -1.96 9.27 -3.92
C ASP A 46 -2.63 9.97 -5.12
N THR A 47 -3.88 10.43 -4.93
CA THR A 47 -4.64 11.10 -5.99
C THR A 47 -4.02 12.44 -6.41
N ILE A 48 -3.39 13.15 -5.48
CA ILE A 48 -2.60 14.36 -5.80
C ILE A 48 -1.37 13.97 -6.61
N ALA A 49 -0.58 13.02 -6.10
CA ALA A 49 0.70 12.61 -6.72
C ALA A 49 0.54 12.04 -8.14
N ASP A 50 -0.57 11.33 -8.40
CA ASP A 50 -0.85 10.67 -9.68
C ASP A 50 -1.76 11.51 -10.61
N SER A 51 -2.01 12.79 -10.28
CA SER A 51 -2.92 13.62 -11.08
C SER A 51 -2.31 13.96 -12.45
N GLU A 52 -3.01 13.61 -13.53
CA GLU A 52 -2.62 13.94 -14.91
C GLU A 52 -2.76 15.44 -15.24
N GLY A 53 -3.42 16.21 -14.39
CA GLY A 53 -3.79 17.61 -14.63
C GLY A 53 -2.83 18.66 -14.06
N GLY A 54 -1.67 18.28 -13.51
CA GLY A 54 -0.71 19.22 -12.90
C GLY A 54 0.71 18.99 -13.39
N GLU A 55 1.47 20.09 -13.52
CA GLU A 55 2.91 20.00 -13.70
C GLU A 55 3.57 19.39 -12.43
N PRO A 56 4.71 18.66 -12.55
CA PRO A 56 5.34 18.02 -11.41
C PRO A 56 5.61 18.94 -10.20
N LYS A 57 5.94 20.20 -10.44
CA LYS A 57 6.12 21.20 -9.38
C LYS A 57 4.82 21.55 -8.67
N GLU A 58 3.72 21.68 -9.42
CA GLU A 58 2.40 21.95 -8.84
C GLU A 58 1.91 20.78 -7.99
N LEU A 59 2.19 19.54 -8.41
CA LEU A 59 1.87 18.34 -7.63
C LEU A 59 2.69 18.28 -6.34
N LEU A 60 3.96 18.66 -6.40
CA LEU A 60 4.83 18.72 -5.24
C LEU A 60 4.34 19.76 -4.23
N GLU A 61 4.08 21.00 -4.68
CA GLU A 61 3.53 22.08 -3.84
C GLU A 61 2.18 21.68 -3.22
N ALA A 62 1.32 21.00 -3.98
CA ALA A 62 0.04 20.51 -3.48
C ALA A 62 0.20 19.43 -2.40
N LEU A 63 1.16 18.49 -2.57
CA LEU A 63 1.48 17.49 -1.55
C LEU A 63 2.07 18.10 -0.29
N GLU A 64 2.97 19.05 -0.40
CA GLU A 64 3.55 19.77 0.74
C GLU A 64 2.49 20.56 1.49
N SER A 65 1.63 21.28 0.78
CA SER A 65 0.48 21.99 1.39
C SER A 65 -0.49 21.02 2.06
N TYR A 66 -0.74 19.86 1.46
CA TYR A 66 -1.58 18.82 2.05
C TYR A 66 -0.96 18.22 3.31
N ASP A 67 0.36 17.98 3.32
CA ASP A 67 1.07 17.52 4.52
C ASP A 67 0.99 18.56 5.63
N ASP A 68 1.25 19.83 5.35
CA ASP A 68 1.16 20.90 6.34
C ASP A 68 -0.23 21.00 6.95
N PHE A 69 -1.28 20.89 6.14
CA PHE A 69 -2.66 20.91 6.59
C PHE A 69 -2.99 19.70 7.46
N THR A 70 -2.64 18.49 7.02
CA THR A 70 -2.93 17.26 7.78
C THR A 70 -2.15 17.16 9.08
N GLN A 71 -0.93 17.70 9.13
CA GLN A 71 -0.11 17.76 10.34
C GLN A 71 -0.51 18.89 11.30
N GLY A 72 -1.44 19.77 10.90
CA GLY A 72 -1.86 20.91 11.69
C GLY A 72 -0.81 22.04 11.74
N ARG A 73 0.14 22.07 10.80
CA ARG A 73 1.11 23.17 10.63
C ARG A 73 0.52 24.36 9.89
N SER A 74 -0.54 24.13 9.11
CA SER A 74 -1.33 25.15 8.44
C SER A 74 -2.81 24.98 8.76
N SER A 75 -3.53 26.09 8.91
CA SER A 75 -5.00 26.12 8.98
C SER A 75 -5.67 26.19 7.60
N ASP A 76 -4.89 26.53 6.57
CA ASP A 76 -5.39 26.73 5.21
C ASP A 76 -5.44 25.41 4.48
N ALA A 77 -6.63 25.01 4.03
CA ALA A 77 -6.80 23.80 3.25
C ALA A 77 -6.13 23.94 1.86
N PRO A 78 -5.48 22.87 1.36
CA PRO A 78 -4.86 22.91 0.05
C PRO A 78 -5.90 23.07 -1.07
N ALA A 79 -5.58 23.85 -2.11
CA ALA A 79 -6.45 24.14 -3.25
C ALA A 79 -6.49 22.96 -4.25
N LEU A 80 -7.14 21.84 -3.88
CA LEU A 80 -7.17 20.60 -4.67
C LEU A 80 -8.30 20.54 -5.72
N SER A 81 -9.15 21.56 -5.81
CA SER A 81 -10.30 21.55 -6.73
C SER A 81 -9.90 21.50 -8.21
N SER A 82 -8.75 22.08 -8.56
CA SER A 82 -8.20 22.00 -9.92
C SER A 82 -7.85 20.57 -10.33
N PHE A 83 -7.33 19.75 -9.41
CA PHE A 83 -7.00 18.35 -9.69
C PHE A 83 -8.22 17.44 -9.74
N SER A 84 -9.32 17.82 -9.06
CA SER A 84 -10.53 16.99 -8.99
C SER A 84 -11.21 16.72 -10.32
N GLN A 85 -11.10 17.66 -11.29
CA GLN A 85 -11.71 17.54 -12.62
C GLN A 85 -10.97 16.57 -13.54
N PHE A 86 -9.70 16.29 -13.29
CA PHE A 86 -8.87 15.37 -14.07
C PHE A 86 -8.97 13.91 -13.60
N GLN A 87 -9.70 13.66 -12.49
CA GLN A 87 -9.82 12.31 -11.99
C GLN A 87 -10.79 11.47 -12.80
N THR A 88 -10.31 10.38 -13.39
CA THR A 88 -11.14 9.39 -14.08
C THR A 88 -12.11 8.68 -13.14
N ASN A 89 -11.71 8.47 -11.88
CA ASN A 89 -12.57 7.96 -10.81
C ASN A 89 -13.28 9.13 -10.12
N LYS A 90 -14.60 9.21 -10.31
CA LYS A 90 -15.43 10.26 -9.70
C LYS A 90 -15.32 10.33 -8.17
N SER A 91 -15.12 9.20 -7.49
CA SER A 91 -14.98 9.15 -6.03
C SER A 91 -13.63 9.75 -5.57
N GLU A 92 -12.58 9.63 -6.37
CA GLU A 92 -11.30 10.31 -6.10
C GLU A 92 -11.43 11.83 -6.29
N GLY A 93 -12.14 12.28 -7.32
CA GLY A 93 -12.47 13.69 -7.48
C GLY A 93 -13.32 14.26 -6.33
N LEU A 94 -14.29 13.47 -5.83
CA LEU A 94 -15.06 13.84 -4.64
C LEU A 94 -14.21 13.88 -3.37
N LEU A 95 -13.25 12.94 -3.23
CA LEU A 95 -12.33 12.92 -2.11
C LEU A 95 -11.51 14.20 -2.04
N LEU A 96 -10.94 14.66 -3.16
CA LEU A 96 -10.20 15.92 -3.23
C LEU A 96 -11.06 17.13 -2.86
N LYS A 97 -12.34 17.16 -3.27
CA LYS A 97 -13.29 18.25 -2.92
C LYS A 97 -13.67 18.25 -1.44
N ASN A 98 -13.60 17.10 -0.78
CA ASN A 98 -13.97 16.94 0.62
C ASN A 98 -12.76 16.91 1.57
N VAL A 99 -11.59 17.40 1.14
CA VAL A 99 -10.33 17.28 1.89
C VAL A 99 -10.45 17.84 3.32
N GLU A 100 -11.05 19.03 3.49
CA GLU A 100 -11.26 19.64 4.81
C GLU A 100 -12.12 18.75 5.72
N THR A 101 -13.23 18.24 5.18
CA THR A 101 -14.13 17.35 5.92
C THR A 101 -13.45 16.05 6.32
N VAL A 102 -12.59 15.49 5.45
CA VAL A 102 -11.86 14.26 5.76
C VAL A 102 -10.80 14.51 6.82
N VAL A 103 -10.00 15.57 6.68
CA VAL A 103 -8.94 15.92 7.63
C VAL A 103 -9.51 16.27 9.00
N SER A 104 -10.60 17.02 9.09
CA SER A 104 -11.26 17.36 10.37
C SER A 104 -11.70 16.13 11.17
N ARG A 105 -11.85 14.94 10.53
CA ARG A 105 -12.18 13.71 11.25
C ARG A 105 -11.05 13.22 12.17
N ILE A 106 -9.81 13.67 11.96
CA ILE A 106 -8.67 13.32 12.82
C ILE A 106 -8.98 13.78 14.27
N GLU A 107 -9.53 14.97 14.43
CA GLU A 107 -9.85 15.55 15.75
C GLU A 107 -10.88 14.75 16.56
N GLY A 108 -11.64 13.88 15.91
CA GLY A 108 -12.62 13.00 16.57
C GLY A 108 -12.01 11.79 17.28
N PHE A 109 -10.70 11.58 17.20
CA PHE A 109 -9.99 10.47 17.84
C PHE A 109 -9.22 10.92 19.09
N SER A 110 -8.75 9.95 19.88
CA SER A 110 -7.86 10.25 21.02
C SER A 110 -6.53 10.84 20.54
N ASP A 111 -5.85 11.60 21.40
CA ASP A 111 -4.56 12.23 21.06
C ASP A 111 -3.55 11.21 20.53
N SER A 112 -3.50 10.03 21.13
CA SER A 112 -2.60 8.93 20.69
C SER A 112 -2.95 8.38 19.31
N ASP A 113 -4.25 8.29 18.97
CA ASP A 113 -4.69 7.85 17.64
C ASP A 113 -4.44 8.95 16.60
N GLN A 114 -4.69 10.23 16.95
CA GLN A 114 -4.38 11.37 16.09
C GLN A 114 -2.89 11.42 15.74
N GLU A 115 -2.01 11.28 16.75
CA GLU A 115 -0.57 11.23 16.56
C GLU A 115 -0.17 10.08 15.64
N ALA A 116 -0.72 8.88 15.86
CA ALA A 116 -0.43 7.71 15.04
C ALA A 116 -0.88 7.90 13.57
N ILE A 117 -2.07 8.47 13.35
CA ILE A 117 -2.60 8.77 12.01
C ILE A 117 -1.70 9.79 11.30
N ARG A 118 -1.41 10.92 11.96
CA ARG A 118 -0.58 12.00 11.39
C ARG A 118 0.83 11.50 11.08
N SER A 119 1.47 10.80 12.02
CA SER A 119 2.82 10.25 11.83
C SER A 119 2.88 9.29 10.63
N CYS A 120 1.97 8.33 10.54
CA CYS A 120 1.94 7.39 9.41
C CYS A 120 1.68 8.11 8.08
N LEU A 121 0.71 9.05 8.06
CA LEU A 121 0.40 9.81 6.85
C LEU A 121 1.59 10.66 6.38
N GLY A 122 2.28 11.36 7.28
CA GLY A 122 3.46 12.15 6.95
C GLY A 122 4.58 11.29 6.34
N ILE A 123 4.77 10.06 6.84
CA ILE A 123 5.73 9.12 6.26
C ILE A 123 5.30 8.72 4.83
N ILE A 124 4.00 8.42 4.60
CA ILE A 124 3.47 8.07 3.28
C ILE A 124 3.69 9.25 2.30
N ILE A 125 3.28 10.45 2.68
CA ILE A 125 3.44 11.66 1.85
C ILE A 125 4.92 11.89 1.54
N SER A 126 5.82 11.71 2.50
CA SER A 126 7.27 11.83 2.27
C SER A 126 7.78 10.85 1.21
N GLY A 127 7.18 9.66 1.11
CA GLY A 127 7.48 8.68 0.05
C GLY A 127 7.01 9.15 -1.33
N GLN A 128 5.84 9.77 -1.41
CA GLN A 128 5.29 10.31 -2.66
C GLN A 128 6.05 11.55 -3.14
N ILE A 129 6.43 12.43 -2.23
CA ILE A 129 7.32 13.57 -2.51
C ILE A 129 8.66 13.07 -3.05
N LEU A 130 9.21 12.00 -2.45
CA LEU A 130 10.44 11.39 -2.91
C LEU A 130 10.33 10.85 -4.33
N ASP A 131 9.18 10.22 -4.68
CA ASP A 131 8.91 9.71 -6.02
C ASP A 131 8.79 10.83 -7.07
N LEU A 132 8.06 11.90 -6.76
CA LEU A 132 7.97 13.05 -7.65
C LEU A 132 9.35 13.67 -7.92
N ASN A 133 10.17 13.83 -6.88
CA ASN A 133 11.52 14.36 -7.02
C ASN A 133 12.44 13.44 -7.84
N ARG A 134 12.32 12.12 -7.65
CA ARG A 134 13.19 11.13 -8.34
C ARG A 134 12.81 10.92 -9.78
N PHE A 135 11.53 10.89 -10.10
CA PHE A 135 11.04 10.45 -11.40
C PHE A 135 10.44 11.57 -12.22
N SER A 136 9.56 12.38 -11.64
CA SER A 136 8.82 13.38 -12.42
C SER A 136 9.59 14.68 -12.64
N LEU A 137 10.59 14.97 -11.77
CA LEU A 137 11.50 16.12 -11.92
C LEU A 137 12.87 15.71 -12.46
N ALA A 138 13.08 14.44 -12.81
CA ALA A 138 14.32 13.97 -13.42
C ALA A 138 14.50 14.55 -14.85
N GLU A 139 15.74 14.78 -15.24
CA GLU A 139 16.09 15.17 -16.61
C GLU A 139 16.04 13.98 -17.58
N GLU A 140 16.08 12.74 -17.07
CA GLU A 140 16.03 11.50 -17.86
C GLU A 140 14.58 11.09 -18.13
N ASP A 141 14.29 10.68 -19.40
CA ASP A 141 12.97 10.15 -19.79
C ASP A 141 12.59 8.88 -19.01
N LEU A 142 13.59 8.12 -18.53
CA LEU A 142 13.43 6.93 -17.71
C LEU A 142 14.44 6.99 -16.56
N ALA A 143 13.98 7.45 -15.42
CA ALA A 143 14.77 7.50 -14.20
C ALA A 143 14.65 6.20 -13.40
N SER A 144 15.71 5.87 -12.66
CA SER A 144 15.77 4.66 -11.83
C SER A 144 16.27 5.00 -10.44
N ILE A 145 15.77 4.30 -9.41
CA ILE A 145 16.41 4.31 -8.10
C ILE A 145 17.81 3.71 -8.20
N GLU A 146 18.71 4.12 -7.33
CA GLU A 146 20.14 3.78 -7.47
C GLU A 146 20.48 2.47 -6.75
N LYS A 147 19.97 2.24 -5.55
CA LYS A 147 20.37 1.14 -4.66
C LYS A 147 19.19 0.43 -4.01
N ASN A 148 19.44 -0.79 -3.51
CA ASN A 148 18.46 -1.59 -2.78
C ASN A 148 17.96 -0.90 -1.49
N ASP A 149 18.80 -0.12 -0.82
CA ASP A 149 18.39 0.63 0.39
C ASP A 149 17.33 1.68 0.06
N GLU A 150 17.37 2.26 -1.13
CA GLU A 150 16.36 3.22 -1.58
C GLU A 150 15.02 2.53 -1.92
N LEU A 151 15.08 1.32 -2.48
CA LEU A 151 13.90 0.48 -2.69
C LEU A 151 13.27 0.09 -1.35
N ASP A 152 14.10 -0.31 -0.38
CA ASP A 152 13.65 -0.70 0.95
C ASP A 152 13.05 0.48 1.74
N ASP A 153 13.67 1.68 1.66
CA ASP A 153 13.15 2.92 2.25
C ASP A 153 11.82 3.33 1.62
N TYR A 154 11.73 3.29 0.29
CA TYR A 154 10.49 3.58 -0.41
C TYR A 154 9.36 2.60 -0.01
N ALA A 155 9.64 1.30 -0.03
CA ALA A 155 8.66 0.29 0.38
C ALA A 155 8.24 0.45 1.85
N TYR A 156 9.15 0.93 2.74
CA TYR A 156 8.81 1.28 4.10
C TYR A 156 7.88 2.49 4.16
N ARG A 157 8.22 3.59 3.47
CA ARG A 157 7.45 4.83 3.55
C ARG A 157 6.00 4.62 3.09
N VAL A 158 5.80 4.01 1.93
CA VAL A 158 4.46 3.89 1.33
C VAL A 158 3.63 2.72 1.85
N ALA A 159 4.23 1.73 2.52
CA ALA A 159 3.49 0.56 2.97
C ALA A 159 3.97 -0.06 4.29
N GLY A 160 5.27 -0.08 4.56
CA GLY A 160 5.81 -0.58 5.84
C GLY A 160 5.30 0.24 7.02
N SER A 161 5.24 1.56 6.89
CA SER A 161 4.68 2.50 7.86
C SER A 161 3.20 2.21 8.16
N VAL A 162 2.44 1.79 7.15
CA VAL A 162 1.04 1.35 7.32
C VAL A 162 0.97 0.06 8.15
N GLY A 163 1.89 -0.88 7.92
CA GLY A 163 2.01 -2.10 8.75
C GLY A 163 2.34 -1.78 10.20
N GLU A 164 3.18 -0.79 10.45
CA GLU A 164 3.48 -0.26 11.78
C GLU A 164 2.24 0.38 12.42
N PHE A 165 1.56 1.27 11.71
CA PHE A 165 0.31 1.89 12.17
C PHE A 165 -0.76 0.84 12.51
N TRP A 166 -0.98 -0.14 11.63
CA TRP A 166 -1.92 -1.22 11.86
C TRP A 166 -1.61 -2.02 13.13
N THR A 167 -0.34 -2.29 13.36
CA THR A 167 0.14 -2.98 14.57
C THR A 167 -0.12 -2.15 15.82
N ARG A 168 0.18 -0.85 15.77
CA ARG A 168 -0.08 0.11 16.85
C ARG A 168 -1.57 0.14 17.21
N MET A 169 -2.46 0.29 16.22
CA MET A 169 -3.91 0.26 16.45
C MET A 169 -4.37 -1.06 17.05
N SER A 170 -3.82 -2.18 16.58
CA SER A 170 -4.17 -3.50 17.08
C SER A 170 -3.77 -3.69 18.55
N LEU A 171 -2.56 -3.28 18.93
CA LEU A 171 -2.07 -3.36 20.31
C LEU A 171 -2.76 -2.36 21.23
N THR A 172 -3.10 -1.17 20.75
CA THR A 172 -3.78 -0.16 21.56
C THR A 172 -5.21 -0.57 21.87
N HIS A 173 -5.95 -1.10 20.89
CA HIS A 173 -7.40 -1.24 21.00
C HIS A 173 -7.93 -2.67 21.07
N LEU A 174 -7.15 -3.70 20.70
CA LEU A 174 -7.69 -5.06 20.55
C LEU A 174 -7.07 -6.09 21.50
N PHE A 175 -5.75 -6.06 21.68
CA PHE A 175 -5.06 -7.03 22.53
C PHE A 175 -3.71 -6.46 23.03
N LYS A 176 -3.13 -7.14 24.02
CA LYS A 176 -1.79 -6.80 24.56
C LYS A 176 -0.87 -7.99 24.43
N LEU A 177 0.41 -7.71 24.29
CA LEU A 177 1.51 -8.67 24.33
C LEU A 177 2.53 -8.21 25.36
N ASP A 178 3.50 -9.07 25.69
CA ASP A 178 4.70 -8.64 26.40
C ASP A 178 5.60 -7.79 25.47
N SER A 179 6.49 -6.99 26.04
CA SER A 179 7.30 -6.01 25.28
C SER A 179 8.18 -6.64 24.19
N GLU A 180 8.66 -7.86 24.41
CA GLU A 180 9.48 -8.57 23.41
C GLU A 180 8.64 -8.97 22.19
N LYS A 181 7.46 -9.55 22.44
CA LYS A 181 6.52 -9.91 21.37
C LYS A 181 5.91 -8.69 20.68
N GLU A 182 5.70 -7.59 21.40
CA GLU A 182 5.25 -6.33 20.76
C GLU A 182 6.29 -5.85 19.75
N LYS A 183 7.57 -5.82 20.13
CA LYS A 183 8.67 -5.45 19.22
C LYS A 183 8.72 -6.38 18.01
N GLU A 184 8.64 -7.69 18.22
CA GLU A 184 8.61 -8.68 17.14
C GLU A 184 7.40 -8.45 16.21
N LEU A 185 6.22 -8.15 16.78
CA LEU A 185 5.01 -7.90 16.00
C LEU A 185 5.15 -6.65 15.13
N PHE A 186 5.75 -5.57 15.64
CA PHE A 186 6.04 -4.36 14.83
C PHE A 186 6.98 -4.67 13.65
N GLU A 187 8.09 -5.37 13.89
CA GLU A 187 9.02 -5.75 12.83
C GLU A 187 8.33 -6.58 11.72
N LYS A 188 7.49 -7.54 12.13
CA LYS A 188 6.72 -8.36 11.18
C LYS A 188 5.63 -7.55 10.47
N GLY A 189 4.98 -6.61 11.15
CA GLY A 189 4.00 -5.71 10.57
C GLY A 189 4.60 -4.81 9.47
N ILE A 190 5.79 -4.25 9.71
CA ILE A 190 6.55 -3.49 8.72
C ILE A 190 6.86 -4.34 7.49
N ARG A 191 7.40 -5.57 7.69
CA ARG A 191 7.70 -6.49 6.59
C ARG A 191 6.44 -6.91 5.84
N PHE A 192 5.32 -7.06 6.53
CA PHE A 192 4.03 -7.33 5.91
C PHE A 192 3.65 -6.18 4.95
N GLY A 193 3.67 -4.93 5.40
CA GLY A 193 3.44 -3.78 4.52
C GLY A 193 4.38 -3.78 3.31
N LYS A 194 5.69 -3.90 3.55
CA LYS A 194 6.69 -3.98 2.49
C LYS A 194 6.41 -5.10 1.49
N SER A 195 5.93 -6.28 1.93
CA SER A 195 5.62 -7.40 1.03
C SER A 195 4.56 -7.02 -0.01
N LEU A 196 3.53 -6.28 0.41
CA LEU A 196 2.45 -5.87 -0.49
C LEU A 196 2.94 -4.83 -1.50
N GLN A 197 3.81 -3.90 -1.08
CA GLN A 197 4.40 -2.93 -2.00
C GLN A 197 5.38 -3.58 -2.98
N MET A 198 6.21 -4.50 -2.53
CA MET A 198 7.10 -5.25 -3.42
C MET A 198 6.33 -6.02 -4.49
N ILE A 199 5.18 -6.62 -4.15
CA ILE A 199 4.31 -7.27 -5.13
C ILE A 199 3.81 -6.26 -6.17
N ASN A 200 3.40 -5.05 -5.74
CA ASN A 200 2.97 -4.00 -6.67
C ASN A 200 4.12 -3.60 -7.59
N ILE A 201 5.29 -3.27 -7.04
CA ILE A 201 6.48 -2.88 -7.81
C ILE A 201 6.84 -3.96 -8.85
N LEU A 202 6.91 -5.22 -8.44
CA LEU A 202 7.34 -6.31 -9.34
C LEU A 202 6.27 -6.65 -10.39
N ARG A 203 5.00 -6.46 -10.09
CA ARG A 203 3.89 -6.69 -11.02
C ARG A 203 3.74 -5.56 -12.04
N ASP A 204 3.91 -4.33 -11.59
CA ASP A 204 3.53 -3.15 -12.36
C ASP A 204 4.72 -2.53 -13.13
N ILE A 205 5.90 -3.21 -13.18
CA ILE A 205 7.10 -2.78 -13.94
C ILE A 205 6.75 -2.19 -15.32
N PRO A 206 5.94 -2.83 -16.18
CA PRO A 206 5.67 -2.27 -17.50
C PRO A 206 4.89 -0.96 -17.47
N SER A 207 4.03 -0.77 -16.46
CA SER A 207 3.24 0.44 -16.29
C SER A 207 4.12 1.57 -15.76
N ASP A 208 4.98 1.28 -14.79
CA ASP A 208 5.88 2.25 -14.18
C ASP A 208 6.93 2.74 -15.19
N LEU A 209 7.51 1.83 -15.96
CA LEU A 209 8.43 2.18 -17.06
C LEU A 209 7.75 3.06 -18.12
N ALA A 210 6.46 2.86 -18.40
CA ALA A 210 5.72 3.71 -19.33
C ALA A 210 5.51 5.14 -18.81
N LEU A 211 5.62 5.31 -17.47
CA LEU A 211 5.58 6.60 -16.79
C LEU A 211 6.99 7.16 -16.49
N GLY A 212 8.04 6.57 -17.07
CA GLY A 212 9.42 6.98 -16.83
C GLY A 212 9.99 6.57 -15.49
N ARG A 213 9.34 5.64 -14.75
CA ARG A 213 9.71 5.22 -13.39
C ARG A 213 10.28 3.80 -13.39
N CYS A 214 11.50 3.62 -12.89
CA CYS A 214 12.09 2.30 -12.68
C CYS A 214 12.43 2.10 -11.20
N TYR A 215 11.65 1.25 -10.52
CA TYR A 215 11.90 0.88 -9.12
C TYR A 215 12.90 -0.27 -8.96
N ILE A 216 13.40 -0.83 -10.06
CA ILE A 216 14.51 -1.81 -10.00
C ILE A 216 15.81 -1.03 -9.92
N PRO A 217 16.62 -1.21 -8.85
CA PRO A 217 17.83 -0.45 -8.64
C PRO A 217 18.82 -0.55 -9.80
N ARG A 218 19.34 0.60 -10.25
CA ARG A 218 20.32 0.69 -11.35
C ARG A 218 21.53 -0.20 -11.10
N LYS A 219 22.09 -0.16 -9.89
CA LYS A 219 23.26 -1.00 -9.53
C LYS A 219 22.97 -2.50 -9.64
N SER A 220 21.80 -2.95 -9.22
CA SER A 220 21.41 -4.34 -9.34
C SER A 220 21.22 -4.77 -10.81
N LEU A 221 20.72 -3.86 -11.66
CA LEU A 221 20.63 -4.10 -13.11
C LEU A 221 22.03 -4.20 -13.73
N GLU A 222 22.95 -3.27 -13.40
CA GLU A 222 24.34 -3.25 -13.90
C GLU A 222 25.11 -4.53 -13.53
N GLU A 223 24.95 -5.03 -12.30
CA GLU A 223 25.53 -6.32 -11.86
C GLU A 223 25.08 -7.48 -12.75
N HIS A 224 23.88 -7.40 -13.32
CA HIS A 224 23.31 -8.36 -14.27
C HIS A 224 23.50 -7.96 -15.74
N LYS A 225 24.35 -6.96 -16.02
CA LYS A 225 24.63 -6.41 -17.37
C LYS A 225 23.39 -5.91 -18.08
N LEU A 226 22.48 -5.30 -17.34
CA LEU A 226 21.25 -4.70 -17.80
C LEU A 226 21.22 -3.20 -17.44
N SER A 227 20.40 -2.46 -18.16
CA SER A 227 20.04 -1.08 -17.88
C SER A 227 18.52 -0.96 -17.67
N PRO A 228 18.00 0.13 -17.09
CA PRO A 228 16.56 0.37 -17.02
C PRO A 228 15.87 0.32 -18.38
N GLN A 229 16.53 0.76 -19.46
CA GLN A 229 16.05 0.75 -20.83
C GLN A 229 15.86 -0.66 -21.39
N ASP A 230 16.69 -1.64 -20.95
CA ASP A 230 16.53 -3.03 -21.38
C ASP A 230 15.21 -3.63 -20.90
N LEU A 231 14.63 -3.14 -19.79
CA LEU A 231 13.35 -3.62 -19.28
C LEU A 231 12.15 -3.18 -20.12
N LEU A 232 12.34 -2.26 -21.07
CA LEU A 232 11.31 -1.89 -22.06
C LEU A 232 11.13 -2.96 -23.14
N ASP A 233 12.10 -3.84 -23.32
CA ASP A 233 12.08 -4.92 -24.30
C ASP A 233 11.75 -6.26 -23.62
N LYS A 234 10.59 -6.82 -23.94
CA LYS A 234 10.15 -8.10 -23.39
C LYS A 234 11.07 -9.29 -23.74
N SER A 235 11.90 -9.18 -24.79
CA SER A 235 12.88 -10.21 -25.15
C SER A 235 14.01 -10.31 -24.12
N LYS A 236 14.24 -9.28 -23.32
CA LYS A 236 15.23 -9.23 -22.24
C LYS A 236 14.82 -9.98 -20.97
N MET A 237 13.60 -10.52 -20.93
CA MET A 237 13.13 -11.22 -19.73
C MET A 237 14.01 -12.39 -19.31
N GLU A 238 14.59 -13.12 -20.26
CA GLU A 238 15.51 -14.23 -19.95
C GLU A 238 16.76 -13.72 -19.20
N SER A 239 17.35 -12.62 -19.65
CA SER A 239 18.48 -11.98 -18.99
C SER A 239 18.10 -11.31 -17.65
N PHE A 240 16.88 -10.79 -17.54
CA PHE A 240 16.37 -10.16 -16.33
C PHE A 240 15.90 -11.18 -15.28
N ARG A 241 15.51 -12.38 -15.70
CA ARG A 241 14.91 -13.41 -14.82
C ARG A 241 15.70 -13.69 -13.54
N PRO A 242 17.03 -13.83 -13.55
CA PRO A 242 17.78 -14.09 -12.32
C PRO A 242 17.58 -12.99 -11.27
N LEU A 243 17.76 -11.73 -11.65
CA LEU A 243 17.55 -10.58 -10.75
C LEU A 243 16.09 -10.45 -10.31
N TYR A 244 15.15 -10.66 -11.22
CA TYR A 244 13.72 -10.61 -10.91
C TYR A 244 13.33 -11.67 -9.88
N ASP A 245 13.86 -12.89 -10.00
CA ASP A 245 13.60 -13.97 -9.06
C ASP A 245 14.21 -13.71 -7.68
N GLU A 246 15.37 -13.01 -7.58
CA GLU A 246 15.92 -12.55 -6.31
C GLU A 246 14.94 -11.62 -5.56
N TYR A 247 14.31 -10.66 -6.27
CA TYR A 247 13.29 -9.80 -5.67
C TYR A 247 12.01 -10.54 -5.32
N LEU A 248 11.60 -11.54 -6.10
CA LEU A 248 10.48 -12.42 -5.75
C LEU A 248 10.79 -13.27 -4.51
N ASP A 249 12.04 -13.70 -4.33
CA ASP A 249 12.49 -14.42 -3.14
C ASP A 249 12.49 -13.51 -1.90
N LEU A 250 12.97 -12.28 -2.03
CA LEU A 250 12.87 -11.27 -0.97
C LEU A 250 11.40 -11.02 -0.59
N THR A 251 10.55 -10.84 -1.58
CA THR A 251 9.10 -10.65 -1.38
C THR A 251 8.46 -11.84 -0.68
N SER A 252 8.87 -13.06 -1.04
CA SER A 252 8.41 -14.30 -0.39
C SER A 252 8.85 -14.39 1.07
N LYS A 253 10.06 -13.94 1.41
CA LYS A 253 10.54 -13.83 2.80
C LYS A 253 9.72 -12.82 3.60
N TYR A 254 9.34 -11.69 3.00
CA TYR A 254 8.46 -10.72 3.65
C TYR A 254 7.04 -11.27 3.83
N LEU A 255 6.50 -12.03 2.87
CA LEU A 255 5.21 -12.71 3.01
C LEU A 255 5.23 -13.78 4.12
N GLU A 256 6.36 -14.48 4.31
CA GLU A 256 6.51 -15.40 5.46
C GLU A 256 6.47 -14.63 6.79
N SER A 257 7.09 -13.45 6.86
CA SER A 257 6.96 -12.56 8.03
C SER A 257 5.50 -12.12 8.26
N ALA A 258 4.73 -11.89 7.17
CA ALA A 258 3.30 -11.57 7.28
C ALA A 258 2.47 -12.76 7.80
N ILE A 259 2.81 -14.00 7.42
CA ILE A 259 2.18 -15.21 7.98
C ILE A 259 2.46 -15.29 9.47
N GLN A 260 3.72 -15.11 9.89
CA GLN A 260 4.11 -15.12 11.31
C GLN A 260 3.41 -13.99 12.09
N TYR A 261 3.27 -12.79 11.51
CA TYR A 261 2.47 -11.70 12.06
C TYR A 261 1.04 -12.15 12.40
N ILE A 262 0.37 -12.81 11.45
CA ILE A 262 -0.99 -13.32 11.64
C ILE A 262 -1.03 -14.43 12.69
N GLU A 263 0.00 -15.29 12.77
CA GLU A 263 0.10 -16.34 13.77
C GLU A 263 0.26 -15.78 15.20
N MET A 264 0.89 -14.60 15.37
CA MET A 264 1.04 -13.90 16.64
C MET A 264 -0.24 -13.22 17.12
N ILE A 265 -1.16 -12.85 16.21
CA ILE A 265 -2.46 -12.27 16.59
C ILE A 265 -3.28 -13.32 17.35
N PRO A 266 -3.81 -12.99 18.56
CA PRO A 266 -4.66 -13.92 19.32
C PRO A 266 -5.81 -14.46 18.47
N HIS A 267 -6.10 -15.75 18.60
CA HIS A 267 -7.13 -16.40 17.80
C HIS A 267 -8.53 -15.81 18.04
N SER A 268 -8.80 -15.26 19.22
CA SER A 268 -10.03 -14.52 19.53
C SER A 268 -10.26 -13.30 18.63
N GLN A 269 -9.20 -12.75 18.05
CA GLN A 269 -9.25 -11.63 17.11
C GLN A 269 -9.48 -12.11 15.65
N PHE A 270 -10.41 -13.02 15.46
CA PHE A 270 -10.64 -13.70 14.17
C PHE A 270 -10.93 -12.74 13.02
N ARG A 271 -11.63 -11.61 13.25
CA ARG A 271 -11.90 -10.59 12.21
C ARG A 271 -10.60 -9.91 11.76
N LEU A 272 -9.74 -9.49 12.69
CA LEU A 272 -8.43 -8.94 12.39
C LEU A 272 -7.58 -9.94 11.62
N ARG A 273 -7.53 -11.19 12.08
CA ARG A 273 -6.81 -12.28 11.39
C ARG A 273 -7.31 -12.47 9.96
N GLY A 274 -8.62 -12.51 9.74
CA GLY A 274 -9.24 -12.64 8.42
C GLY A 274 -8.88 -11.48 7.48
N SER A 275 -8.92 -10.24 7.99
CA SER A 275 -8.53 -9.06 7.22
C SER A 275 -7.05 -9.09 6.81
N CYS A 276 -6.16 -9.66 7.63
CA CYS A 276 -4.76 -9.84 7.30
C CYS A 276 -4.49 -11.06 6.38
N MET A 277 -5.26 -12.14 6.51
CA MET A 277 -5.09 -13.36 5.70
C MET A 277 -5.35 -13.11 4.22
N LEU A 278 -6.36 -12.32 3.90
CA LEU A 278 -6.79 -12.08 2.51
C LEU A 278 -5.66 -11.52 1.62
N PRO A 279 -5.01 -10.40 1.97
CA PRO A 279 -3.93 -9.86 1.15
C PRO A 279 -2.70 -10.78 1.09
N VAL A 280 -2.41 -11.55 2.14
CA VAL A 280 -1.28 -12.49 2.14
C VAL A 280 -1.51 -13.64 1.15
N ILE A 281 -2.69 -14.25 1.15
CA ILE A 281 -3.01 -15.36 0.23
C ILE A 281 -3.04 -14.86 -1.21
N ILE A 282 -3.63 -13.69 -1.47
CA ILE A 282 -3.62 -13.05 -2.78
C ILE A 282 -2.18 -12.76 -3.20
N GLY A 283 -1.35 -12.25 -2.29
CA GLY A 283 0.06 -11.96 -2.53
C GLY A 283 0.86 -13.20 -2.91
N LYS A 284 0.75 -14.31 -2.17
CA LYS A 284 1.40 -15.59 -2.50
C LYS A 284 1.04 -16.06 -3.92
N ARG A 285 -0.25 -16.04 -4.26
CA ARG A 285 -0.71 -16.42 -5.60
C ARG A 285 -0.17 -15.49 -6.68
N THR A 286 -0.14 -14.18 -6.41
CA THR A 286 0.46 -13.21 -7.34
C THR A 286 1.94 -13.50 -7.57
N VAL A 287 2.73 -13.71 -6.52
CA VAL A 287 4.15 -14.07 -6.63
C VAL A 287 4.34 -15.35 -7.44
N SER A 288 3.49 -16.37 -7.22
CA SER A 288 3.54 -17.61 -8.02
C SER A 288 3.28 -17.36 -9.50
N LEU A 289 2.31 -16.50 -9.84
CA LEU A 289 2.04 -16.12 -11.24
C LEU A 289 3.22 -15.35 -11.86
N LEU A 290 3.84 -14.44 -11.10
CA LEU A 290 4.98 -13.63 -11.55
C LEU A 290 6.20 -14.51 -11.86
N ARG A 291 6.44 -15.58 -11.09
CA ARG A 291 7.53 -16.54 -11.37
C ARG A 291 7.38 -17.26 -12.71
N GLY A 292 6.14 -17.57 -13.10
CA GLY A 292 5.86 -18.36 -14.30
C GLY A 292 5.66 -17.54 -15.58
N ARG A 293 5.67 -16.19 -15.51
CA ARG A 293 5.32 -15.34 -16.65
C ARG A 293 6.39 -14.32 -17.00
N ASN A 294 6.32 -13.78 -18.20
CA ASN A 294 7.14 -12.65 -18.63
C ASN A 294 6.50 -11.33 -18.18
N VAL A 295 6.99 -10.77 -17.06
CA VAL A 295 6.45 -9.51 -16.53
C VAL A 295 6.67 -8.32 -17.48
N LEU A 296 7.69 -8.36 -18.34
CA LEU A 296 7.97 -7.29 -19.31
C LEU A 296 7.01 -7.27 -20.51
N ASP A 297 6.14 -8.30 -20.67
CA ASP A 297 5.15 -8.29 -21.74
C ASP A 297 3.93 -7.44 -21.34
N ARG A 298 3.89 -6.19 -21.83
CA ARG A 298 2.81 -5.22 -21.59
C ARG A 298 1.41 -5.73 -21.98
N LYS A 299 1.33 -6.75 -22.84
CA LYS A 299 0.07 -7.32 -23.32
C LYS A 299 -0.49 -8.37 -22.35
N ASP A 300 0.37 -9.00 -21.55
CA ASP A 300 -0.02 -10.01 -20.56
C ASP A 300 0.00 -9.41 -19.14
N ARG A 301 -1.01 -8.60 -18.82
CA ARG A 301 -1.13 -8.04 -17.47
C ARG A 301 -1.37 -9.12 -16.43
N ILE A 302 -0.36 -9.36 -15.61
CA ILE A 302 -0.40 -10.39 -14.57
C ILE A 302 -1.24 -9.91 -13.39
N LYS A 303 -2.39 -10.55 -13.17
CA LYS A 303 -3.26 -10.29 -12.01
C LYS A 303 -4.12 -11.50 -11.70
N ILE A 304 -4.51 -11.62 -10.45
CA ILE A 304 -5.53 -12.58 -10.01
C ILE A 304 -6.90 -12.08 -10.47
N ASP A 305 -7.70 -12.96 -11.03
CA ASP A 305 -9.03 -12.60 -11.50
C ASP A 305 -10.05 -12.43 -10.34
N ARG A 306 -11.19 -11.81 -10.66
CA ARG A 306 -12.23 -11.54 -9.65
C ARG A 306 -12.88 -12.80 -9.10
N SER A 307 -12.95 -13.88 -9.87
CA SER A 307 -13.54 -15.15 -9.44
C SER A 307 -12.64 -15.83 -8.42
N GLU A 308 -11.32 -15.78 -8.65
CA GLU A 308 -10.33 -16.32 -7.75
C GLU A 308 -10.27 -15.52 -6.43
N ILE A 309 -10.36 -14.18 -6.49
CA ILE A 309 -10.47 -13.36 -5.28
C ILE A 309 -11.70 -13.74 -4.45
N LYS A 310 -12.87 -13.96 -5.09
CA LYS A 310 -14.08 -14.41 -4.38
C LYS A 310 -13.89 -15.75 -3.72
N GLU A 311 -13.19 -16.67 -4.37
CA GLU A 311 -12.89 -17.98 -3.81
C GLU A 311 -11.95 -17.88 -2.60
N VAL A 312 -10.90 -17.05 -2.67
CA VAL A 312 -10.02 -16.75 -1.52
C VAL A 312 -10.82 -16.19 -0.35
N VAL A 313 -11.74 -15.25 -0.60
CA VAL A 313 -12.61 -14.68 0.45
C VAL A 313 -13.42 -15.79 1.13
N LYS A 314 -14.05 -16.70 0.38
CA LYS A 314 -14.78 -17.83 0.96
C LYS A 314 -13.87 -18.73 1.80
N GLN A 315 -12.69 -19.08 1.28
CA GLN A 315 -11.72 -19.92 1.98
C GLN A 315 -11.30 -19.26 3.30
N VAL A 316 -11.01 -17.96 3.31
CA VAL A 316 -10.66 -17.21 4.53
C VAL A 316 -11.82 -17.23 5.52
N VAL A 317 -13.04 -16.90 5.09
CA VAL A 317 -14.22 -16.88 5.98
C VAL A 317 -14.46 -18.24 6.62
N MET A 318 -14.31 -19.33 5.88
CA MET A 318 -14.47 -20.70 6.40
C MET A 318 -13.31 -21.14 7.32
N ALA A 319 -12.08 -20.69 7.04
CA ALA A 319 -10.90 -21.14 7.75
C ALA A 319 -10.63 -20.36 9.06
N VAL A 320 -10.92 -19.05 9.07
CA VAL A 320 -10.59 -18.15 10.19
C VAL A 320 -11.12 -18.59 11.55
N PRO A 321 -12.36 -19.15 11.69
CA PRO A 321 -12.84 -19.62 12.99
C PRO A 321 -12.05 -20.80 13.56
N PHE A 322 -11.32 -21.54 12.73
CA PHE A 322 -10.61 -22.76 13.11
C PHE A 322 -9.09 -22.58 12.99
N LYS A 323 -8.37 -22.66 14.14
CA LYS A 323 -6.92 -22.43 14.21
C LYS A 323 -6.13 -23.31 13.22
N GLY A 324 -6.46 -24.60 13.13
CA GLY A 324 -5.79 -25.53 12.23
C GLY A 324 -6.04 -25.22 10.75
N SER A 325 -7.28 -24.88 10.38
CA SER A 325 -7.66 -24.53 9.01
C SER A 325 -7.04 -23.23 8.55
N SER A 326 -7.03 -22.20 9.40
CA SER A 326 -6.41 -20.91 9.06
C SER A 326 -4.88 -21.05 8.90
N LYS A 327 -4.21 -21.86 9.72
CA LYS A 327 -2.79 -22.13 9.58
C LYS A 327 -2.47 -22.89 8.29
N ARG A 328 -3.28 -23.90 7.93
CA ARG A 328 -3.13 -24.63 6.67
C ARG A 328 -3.28 -23.68 5.48
N LEU A 329 -4.38 -22.91 5.43
CA LEU A 329 -4.66 -21.98 4.32
C LEU A 329 -3.57 -20.91 4.12
N LEU A 330 -2.90 -20.47 5.18
CA LEU A 330 -1.78 -19.53 5.08
C LEU A 330 -0.50 -20.17 4.52
N ARG A 331 -0.33 -21.49 4.74
CA ARG A 331 0.91 -22.21 4.34
C ARG A 331 0.80 -22.89 2.98
N ASP A 332 -0.42 -23.26 2.56
CA ASP A 332 -0.73 -23.73 1.19
C ASP A 332 -0.58 -22.56 0.19
#